data_0433895988e2b51cd0e64f1bfa0b4864
#
_entry.id   0433895988e2b51cd0e64f1bfa0b4864
#
_cell.length_a   1.000
_cell.length_b   1.000
_cell.length_c   1.000
_cell.angle_alpha   90.00
_cell.angle_beta   90.00
_cell.angle_gamma   90.00
#
_symmetry.space_group_name_H-M   'P 1'
#
loop_
_entity.id
_entity.type
_entity.pdbx_description
1 polymer ?
#
loop_
_entity_poly.entity_id
_entity_poly.type
_entity_poly.pdbx_seq_one_letter_code
_entity_poly.pdbx_strand_id
1 'polypeptide(L)'
;MVKIDLNADLGEGSSADAALMTLVSSVNIACGFHAGDAQTMLASVRNAVKNGVAIGAHPSFPDRENFGRTAMDLPPETVYAQMLYQIGALEAIVRAEKGVLRHVKPHGMLYNQAA
;
A
#
# COMPACT_ATOMS: atom_id res chain seq x y z
N MET A 1 -26.23 6.01 13.94
CA MET A 1 -25.83 5.34 12.68
C MET A 1 -24.54 4.55 12.90
N VAL A 2 -24.53 3.29 12.54
CA VAL A 2 -23.32 2.47 12.61
C VAL A 2 -22.50 2.72 11.35
N LYS A 3 -21.22 3.05 11.55
CA LYS A 3 -20.27 3.19 10.43
C LYS A 3 -19.37 1.96 10.37
N ILE A 4 -19.25 1.40 9.20
CA ILE A 4 -18.38 0.24 8.95
C ILE A 4 -17.21 0.71 8.09
N ASP A 5 -15.99 0.41 8.54
CA ASP A 5 -14.79 0.63 7.74
C ASP A 5 -14.54 -0.62 6.88
N LEU A 6 -14.69 -0.45 5.58
CA LEU A 6 -14.35 -1.48 4.61
C LEU A 6 -12.98 -1.13 4.00
N ASN A 7 -12.02 -2.04 4.14
CA ASN A 7 -10.64 -1.84 3.73
C ASN A 7 -10.28 -2.85 2.64
N ALA A 8 -9.49 -2.41 1.65
CA ALA A 8 -9.02 -3.29 0.57
C ALA A 8 -7.56 -2.98 0.22
N ASP A 9 -6.86 -4.02 -0.23
CA ASP A 9 -5.51 -3.90 -0.78
C ASP A 9 -5.63 -3.59 -2.27
N LEU A 10 -5.00 -2.51 -2.71
CA LEU A 10 -5.05 -2.04 -4.10
C LEU A 10 -3.65 -1.78 -4.64
N GLY A 11 -3.57 -1.54 -5.94
CA GLY A 11 -2.29 -1.30 -6.62
C GLY A 11 -1.48 -2.56 -6.80
N GLU A 12 -2.12 -3.73 -6.71
CA GLU A 12 -1.47 -5.03 -6.79
C GLU A 12 -1.71 -5.73 -8.14
N GLY A 13 -2.20 -4.99 -9.14
CA GLY A 13 -2.41 -5.50 -10.49
C GLY A 13 -3.82 -6.03 -10.77
N SER A 14 -4.75 -5.88 -9.83
CA SER A 14 -6.13 -6.32 -10.04
C SER A 14 -6.88 -5.35 -10.95
N SER A 15 -7.64 -5.89 -11.91
CA SER A 15 -8.52 -5.09 -12.76
C SER A 15 -9.75 -4.56 -12.00
N ALA A 16 -10.00 -5.05 -10.79
CA ALA A 16 -11.13 -4.64 -9.96
C ALA A 16 -10.85 -3.38 -9.12
N ASP A 17 -9.63 -2.83 -9.14
CA ASP A 17 -9.23 -1.72 -8.28
C ASP A 17 -10.15 -0.51 -8.38
N ALA A 18 -10.50 -0.11 -9.60
CA ALA A 18 -11.36 1.05 -9.81
C ALA A 18 -12.77 0.84 -9.23
N ALA A 19 -13.33 -0.37 -9.39
CA ALA A 19 -14.64 -0.71 -8.85
C ALA A 19 -14.61 -0.78 -7.32
N LEU A 20 -13.58 -1.39 -6.74
CA LEU A 20 -13.42 -1.49 -5.30
C LEU A 20 -13.30 -0.11 -4.64
N MET A 21 -12.67 0.84 -5.31
CA MET A 21 -12.47 2.19 -4.78
C MET A 21 -13.79 2.91 -4.49
N THR A 22 -14.88 2.53 -5.17
CA THR A 22 -16.20 3.11 -4.93
C THR A 22 -16.95 2.45 -3.78
N LEU A 23 -16.46 1.30 -3.29
CA LEU A 23 -17.15 0.47 -2.29
C LEU A 23 -16.50 0.51 -0.91
N VAL A 24 -15.24 0.95 -0.82
CA VAL A 24 -14.47 0.90 0.42
C VAL A 24 -14.31 2.28 1.04
N SER A 25 -14.01 2.33 2.34
CA SER A 25 -13.73 3.56 3.08
C SER A 25 -12.24 3.80 3.27
N SER A 26 -11.43 2.74 3.15
CA SER A 26 -9.97 2.85 3.21
C SER A 26 -9.30 1.82 2.31
N VAL A 27 -8.08 2.13 1.89
CA VAL A 27 -7.28 1.26 1.03
C VAL A 27 -5.84 1.21 1.52
N ASN A 28 -5.16 0.09 1.21
CA ASN A 28 -3.74 -0.06 1.42
C ASN A 28 -3.09 -0.20 0.05
N ILE A 29 -2.23 0.75 -0.32
CA ILE A 29 -1.66 0.80 -1.66
C ILE A 29 -0.27 0.18 -1.67
N ALA A 30 -0.06 -0.80 -2.57
CA ALA A 30 1.22 -1.45 -2.76
C ALA A 30 2.30 -0.43 -3.15
N CYS A 31 3.50 -0.62 -2.61
CA CYS A 31 4.58 0.34 -2.69
C CYS A 31 5.73 -0.09 -3.62
N GLY A 32 5.46 -1.02 -4.54
CA GLY A 32 6.39 -1.40 -5.60
C GLY A 32 7.27 -2.61 -5.30
N PHE A 33 7.35 -3.07 -4.05
CA PHE A 33 8.24 -4.18 -3.69
C PHE A 33 7.62 -5.56 -3.93
N HIS A 34 6.34 -5.74 -3.64
CA HIS A 34 5.66 -6.99 -3.97
C HIS A 34 4.78 -6.84 -5.21
N ALA A 35 4.30 -5.66 -5.50
CA ALA A 35 3.44 -5.35 -6.63
C ALA A 35 3.39 -3.84 -6.86
N GLY A 36 2.88 -3.45 -8.02
CA GLY A 36 2.73 -2.05 -8.38
C GLY A 36 4.00 -1.42 -8.92
N ASP A 37 3.87 -0.16 -9.31
CA ASP A 37 4.97 0.68 -9.79
C ASP A 37 4.58 2.14 -9.58
N ALA A 38 5.44 3.07 -10.01
CA ALA A 38 5.20 4.50 -9.80
C ALA A 38 3.88 4.97 -10.41
N GLN A 39 3.58 4.55 -11.64
CA GLN A 39 2.34 4.96 -12.32
C GLN A 39 1.09 4.36 -11.67
N THR A 40 1.16 3.09 -11.26
CA THR A 40 0.06 2.43 -10.56
C THR A 40 -0.20 3.08 -9.21
N MET A 41 0.85 3.44 -8.48
CA MET A 41 0.71 4.16 -7.21
C MET A 41 0.04 5.51 -7.42
N LEU A 42 0.48 6.26 -8.42
CA LEU A 42 -0.11 7.57 -8.73
C LEU A 42 -1.59 7.45 -9.09
N ALA A 43 -1.94 6.49 -9.96
CA ALA A 43 -3.33 6.26 -10.36
C ALA A 43 -4.20 5.86 -9.16
N SER A 44 -3.70 4.97 -8.30
CA SER A 44 -4.42 4.52 -7.11
C SER A 44 -4.65 5.66 -6.12
N VAL A 45 -3.63 6.50 -5.90
CA VAL A 45 -3.74 7.67 -5.02
C VAL A 45 -4.77 8.66 -5.57
N ARG A 46 -4.72 8.96 -6.86
CA ARG A 46 -5.68 9.87 -7.51
C ARG A 46 -7.11 9.38 -7.36
N ASN A 47 -7.33 8.08 -7.57
CA ASN A 47 -8.65 7.48 -7.39
C ASN A 47 -9.12 7.56 -5.95
N ALA A 48 -8.26 7.28 -4.99
CA ALA A 48 -8.61 7.35 -3.58
C ALA A 48 -8.97 8.77 -3.16
N VAL A 49 -8.18 9.76 -3.55
CA VAL A 49 -8.46 11.17 -3.26
C VAL A 49 -9.79 11.60 -3.88
N LYS A 50 -10.02 11.23 -5.14
CA LYS A 50 -11.26 11.56 -5.86
C LYS A 50 -12.49 10.97 -5.16
N ASN A 51 -12.37 9.77 -4.60
CA ASN A 51 -13.49 9.08 -3.96
C ASN A 51 -13.58 9.33 -2.44
N GLY A 52 -12.70 10.16 -1.89
CA GLY A 52 -12.70 10.45 -0.46
C GLY A 52 -12.31 9.26 0.41
N VAL A 53 -11.52 8.34 -0.11
CA VAL A 53 -11.12 7.10 0.56
C VAL A 53 -9.81 7.33 1.31
N ALA A 54 -9.74 6.85 2.55
CA ALA A 54 -8.53 6.95 3.37
C ALA A 54 -7.41 6.06 2.79
N ILE A 55 -6.18 6.57 2.80
CA ILE A 55 -5.04 5.94 2.17
C ILE A 55 -4.04 5.46 3.20
N GLY A 56 -3.63 4.19 3.08
CA GLY A 56 -2.53 3.60 3.82
C GLY A 56 -1.47 3.04 2.90
N ALA A 57 -0.26 2.91 3.40
CA ALA A 57 0.84 2.26 2.70
C ALA A 57 0.83 0.76 2.96
N HIS A 58 1.13 -0.03 1.94
CA HIS A 58 1.16 -1.49 2.01
C HIS A 58 2.55 -1.99 1.59
N PRO A 59 3.58 -1.73 2.41
CA PRO A 59 4.95 -2.11 2.08
C PRO A 59 5.21 -3.60 2.33
N SER A 60 6.24 -4.13 1.67
CA SER A 60 6.59 -5.54 1.79
C SER A 60 8.10 -5.74 1.69
N PHE A 61 8.53 -7.00 1.87
CA PHE A 61 9.86 -7.43 1.45
C PHE A 61 10.00 -7.30 -0.07
N PRO A 62 11.25 -7.15 -0.58
CA PRO A 62 11.51 -7.03 -2.02
C PRO A 62 11.41 -8.40 -2.70
N ASP A 63 10.19 -8.87 -2.89
CA ASP A 63 9.89 -10.21 -3.38
C ASP A 63 8.71 -10.18 -4.34
N ARG A 64 8.89 -9.49 -5.47
CA ARG A 64 7.85 -9.39 -6.48
C ARG A 64 7.50 -10.74 -7.09
N GLU A 65 8.48 -11.62 -7.22
CA GLU A 65 8.32 -12.94 -7.81
C GLU A 65 7.32 -13.80 -7.06
N ASN A 66 7.30 -13.71 -5.72
CA ASN A 66 6.38 -14.47 -4.86
C ASN A 66 5.40 -13.57 -4.12
N PHE A 67 5.16 -12.39 -4.66
CA PHE A 67 4.17 -11.45 -4.13
C PHE A 67 4.40 -11.08 -2.66
N GLY A 68 5.68 -10.99 -2.25
CA GLY A 68 6.04 -10.62 -0.88
C GLY A 68 5.79 -11.71 0.16
N ARG A 69 5.61 -12.96 -0.25
CA ARG A 69 5.27 -14.07 0.65
C ARG A 69 6.43 -14.96 1.02
N THR A 70 7.63 -14.69 0.51
CA THR A 70 8.84 -15.44 0.86
C THR A 70 9.40 -14.91 2.18
N ALA A 71 9.73 -15.84 3.10
CA ALA A 71 10.44 -15.49 4.34
C ALA A 71 11.82 -14.96 4.01
N MET A 72 12.21 -13.85 4.64
CA MET A 72 13.51 -13.24 4.42
C MET A 72 14.19 -12.93 5.75
N ASP A 73 15.48 -13.29 5.84
CA ASP A 73 16.31 -12.98 6.99
C ASP A 73 17.18 -11.77 6.66
N LEU A 74 16.58 -10.59 6.77
CA LEU A 74 17.25 -9.34 6.47
C LEU A 74 17.67 -8.63 7.77
N PRO A 75 18.83 -7.95 7.77
CA PRO A 75 19.22 -7.14 8.93
C PRO A 75 18.13 -6.08 9.24
N PRO A 76 17.89 -5.80 10.53
CA PRO A 76 16.88 -4.80 10.91
C PRO A 76 17.06 -3.44 10.22
N GLU A 77 18.30 -3.01 10.04
CA GLU A 77 18.59 -1.74 9.36
C GLU A 77 18.17 -1.76 7.89
N THR A 78 18.32 -2.91 7.22
CA THR A 78 17.87 -3.09 5.84
C THR A 78 16.34 -3.00 5.76
N VAL A 79 15.65 -3.66 6.68
CA VAL A 79 14.18 -3.60 6.73
C VAL A 79 13.71 -2.17 7.00
N TYR A 80 14.36 -1.48 7.93
CA TYR A 80 14.08 -0.07 8.22
C TYR A 80 14.21 0.80 6.97
N ALA A 81 15.32 0.66 6.26
CA ALA A 81 15.57 1.43 5.04
C ALA A 81 14.54 1.13 3.95
N GLN A 82 14.17 -0.13 3.77
CA GLN A 82 13.17 -0.54 2.79
C GLN A 82 11.77 -0.03 3.15
N MET A 83 11.41 -0.05 4.41
CA MET A 83 10.14 0.50 4.88
C MET A 83 10.08 2.00 4.68
N LEU A 84 11.13 2.71 5.07
CA LEU A 84 11.22 4.16 4.89
C LEU A 84 11.12 4.55 3.42
N TYR A 85 11.81 3.81 2.55
CA TYR A 85 11.78 4.03 1.11
C TYR A 85 10.36 3.88 0.55
N GLN A 86 9.69 2.78 0.88
CA GLN A 86 8.36 2.47 0.35
C GLN A 86 7.30 3.46 0.86
N ILE A 87 7.29 3.70 2.16
CA ILE A 87 6.34 4.62 2.78
C ILE A 87 6.59 6.04 2.31
N GLY A 88 7.86 6.45 2.23
CA GLY A 88 8.23 7.79 1.76
C GLY A 88 7.84 8.03 0.31
N ALA A 89 8.03 7.03 -0.55
CA ALA A 89 7.63 7.12 -1.96
C ALA A 89 6.12 7.33 -2.09
N LEU A 90 5.33 6.54 -1.38
CA LEU A 90 3.87 6.69 -1.41
C LEU A 90 3.44 8.01 -0.78
N GLU A 91 4.02 8.39 0.35
CA GLU A 91 3.66 9.64 1.00
C GLU A 91 3.92 10.85 0.12
N ALA A 92 5.03 10.87 -0.62
CA ALA A 92 5.32 11.95 -1.56
C ALA A 92 4.23 12.07 -2.64
N ILE A 93 3.77 10.94 -3.17
CA ILE A 93 2.70 10.91 -4.16
C ILE A 93 1.38 11.39 -3.54
N VAL A 94 1.05 10.91 -2.36
CA VAL A 94 -0.17 11.30 -1.63
C VAL A 94 -0.19 12.81 -1.40
N ARG A 95 0.91 13.38 -0.96
CA ARG A 95 1.04 14.82 -0.73
C ARG A 95 0.93 15.63 -2.02
N ALA A 96 1.54 15.15 -3.10
CA ALA A 96 1.45 15.81 -4.40
C ALA A 96 0.01 15.90 -4.90
N GLU A 97 -0.81 14.91 -4.58
CA GLU A 97 -2.23 14.86 -4.94
C GLU A 97 -3.14 15.43 -3.84
N LYS A 98 -2.56 16.13 -2.86
CA LYS A 98 -3.28 16.83 -1.78
C LYS A 98 -4.06 15.90 -0.86
N GLY A 99 -3.62 14.64 -0.75
CA GLY A 99 -4.17 13.69 0.20
C GLY A 99 -3.38 13.65 1.51
N VAL A 100 -3.77 12.72 2.37
CA VAL A 100 -3.10 12.46 3.65
C VAL A 100 -2.88 10.97 3.79
N LEU A 101 -1.63 10.57 4.08
CA LEU A 101 -1.33 9.17 4.41
C LEU A 101 -1.78 8.91 5.85
N ARG A 102 -2.68 7.97 6.04
CA ARG A 102 -3.37 7.73 7.32
C ARG A 102 -2.82 6.57 8.12
N HIS A 103 -2.33 5.53 7.46
CA HIS A 103 -1.90 4.31 8.14
C HIS A 103 -0.89 3.54 7.31
N VAL A 104 -0.31 2.50 7.93
CA VAL A 104 0.61 1.56 7.28
C VAL A 104 0.16 0.16 7.64
N LYS A 105 0.04 -0.71 6.64
CA LYS A 105 -0.26 -2.13 6.82
C LYS A 105 0.79 -2.94 6.06
N PRO A 106 1.75 -3.56 6.75
CA PRO A 106 2.73 -4.43 6.09
C PRO A 106 2.06 -5.58 5.36
N HIS A 107 2.67 -6.00 4.24
CA HIS A 107 2.12 -7.05 3.38
C HIS A 107 2.88 -8.36 3.56
N GLY A 108 2.13 -9.46 3.45
CA GLY A 108 2.68 -10.80 3.30
C GLY A 108 3.60 -11.22 4.45
N MET A 109 4.76 -11.75 4.10
CA MET A 109 5.70 -12.30 5.09
C MET A 109 6.30 -11.22 5.99
N LEU A 110 6.42 -9.97 5.54
CA LEU A 110 6.84 -8.87 6.39
C LEU A 110 5.88 -8.72 7.58
N TYR A 111 4.59 -8.77 7.31
CA TYR A 111 3.55 -8.73 8.36
C TYR A 111 3.67 -9.95 9.29
N ASN A 112 3.77 -11.14 8.70
CA ASN A 112 3.79 -12.39 9.46
C ASN A 112 5.02 -12.49 10.37
N GLN A 113 6.19 -12.05 9.89
CA GLN A 113 7.43 -12.08 10.68
C GLN A 113 7.46 -10.97 11.75
N ALA A 114 6.78 -9.86 11.54
CA ALA A 114 6.70 -8.77 12.51
C ALA A 114 5.69 -9.03 13.62
N ALA A 115 4.74 -9.90 13.37
CA ALA A 115 3.71 -10.25 14.36
C ALA A 115 4.25 -11.17 15.52
#